data_01efe984ed4ba17dd75f2c614827de61
#
_entry.id   01efe984ed4ba17dd75f2c614827de61
#
_cell.length_a   1.000
_cell.length_b   1.000
_cell.length_c   1.000
_cell.angle_alpha   90.00
_cell.angle_beta   90.00
_cell.angle_gamma   90.00
#
_symmetry.space_group_name_H-M   'P 1'
#
loop_
_entity.id
_entity.type
_entity.pdbx_description
1 polymer ?
#
loop_
_entity_poly.entity_id
_entity_poly.type
_entity_poly.pdbx_seq_one_letter_code
_entity_poly.pdbx_strand_id
1 'polypeptide(L)'
;ESFHLIESSLFEPDNSRRILLLEKSLQVILDGVYDKMLRFTHDVRSPLTNVYMLGVVLPTLGLALLPLASAMVGDFLKWYHIIILFNMIIPFFVFYLTDKILYQRPGGHGESALLERNPLYPKYKSNEPFFASAFIVLPFLLIGILPLVFLYTPIPELFGLEKDYTFAQIGLGFFGGEEFFGFLDSGGKTTGPFGVGALVLSMFIPLGVSMFFSLAYQTKTKELIIERENTKKLEKEFNNSLFQLGNRIGNGIPPEIAFGRVAESTKGLKTEDFFRKVNYNIRQGGMSVEKAIFDSRRGAINYYPSELIATSMRVLIEASKKGLNIAALSLTSISEYVKNINKITERLRDMLAEIISDMKSNMTFLAPLLSGIVVGLAAMITSILNRLNIANLSESTGAAGLGNFQEILSIFDITKMIPPYYLQLAIG
;
A
#
# COMPACT_ATOMS: atom_id res chain seq x y z
N GLU A 1 35.94 -0.77 -12.10
CA GLU A 1 36.59 -2.09 -12.01
C GLU A 1 35.98 -3.08 -13.00
N SER A 2 34.66 -3.34 -13.00
CA SER A 2 34.04 -4.31 -13.94
C SER A 2 34.26 -3.97 -15.41
N PHE A 3 34.17 -2.70 -15.81
CA PHE A 3 34.45 -2.26 -17.18
C PHE A 3 35.88 -2.54 -17.61
N HIS A 4 36.85 -2.37 -16.72
CA HIS A 4 38.26 -2.71 -17.03
C HIS A 4 38.46 -4.21 -17.19
N LEU A 5 37.72 -5.04 -16.45
CA LEU A 5 37.78 -6.49 -16.62
C LEU A 5 37.17 -6.91 -17.99
N ILE A 6 36.06 -6.24 -18.40
CA ILE A 6 35.46 -6.47 -19.71
C ILE A 6 36.44 -6.03 -20.84
N GLU A 7 37.02 -4.84 -20.71
CA GLU A 7 38.00 -4.33 -21.64
C GLU A 7 39.21 -5.28 -21.75
N SER A 8 39.76 -5.71 -20.61
CA SER A 8 40.86 -6.70 -20.59
C SER A 8 40.47 -8.02 -21.23
N SER A 9 39.21 -8.44 -21.09
CA SER A 9 38.71 -9.65 -21.73
C SER A 9 38.68 -9.60 -23.27
N LEU A 10 38.53 -8.41 -23.86
CA LEU A 10 38.56 -8.23 -25.33
C LEU A 10 39.94 -8.45 -25.91
N PHE A 11 41.00 -8.17 -25.18
CA PHE A 11 42.38 -8.32 -25.61
C PHE A 11 43.00 -9.64 -25.20
N GLU A 12 42.30 -10.47 -24.42
CA GLU A 12 42.82 -11.78 -23.97
C GLU A 12 42.69 -12.83 -25.08
N PRO A 13 43.79 -13.40 -25.58
CA PRO A 13 43.78 -14.39 -26.65
C PRO A 13 43.28 -15.77 -26.17
N ASP A 14 43.42 -16.10 -24.89
CA ASP A 14 42.94 -17.38 -24.34
C ASP A 14 41.47 -17.33 -24.01
N ASN A 15 40.69 -18.22 -24.61
CA ASN A 15 39.27 -18.31 -24.39
C ASN A 15 38.89 -18.62 -22.93
N SER A 16 39.67 -19.45 -22.24
CA SER A 16 39.43 -19.83 -20.86
C SER A 16 39.61 -18.64 -19.91
N ARG A 17 40.69 -17.88 -20.12
CA ARG A 17 40.98 -16.64 -19.38
C ARG A 17 39.96 -15.53 -19.70
N ARG A 18 39.51 -15.41 -20.94
CA ARG A 18 38.50 -14.46 -21.35
C ARG A 18 37.19 -14.70 -20.61
N ILE A 19 36.73 -15.94 -20.49
CA ILE A 19 35.53 -16.32 -19.79
C ILE A 19 35.68 -15.99 -18.28
N LEU A 20 36.80 -16.32 -17.70
CA LEU A 20 37.10 -16.05 -16.28
C LEU A 20 37.09 -14.54 -15.97
N LEU A 21 37.62 -13.69 -16.87
CA LEU A 21 37.59 -12.24 -16.71
C LEU A 21 36.14 -11.70 -16.79
N LEU A 22 35.33 -12.24 -17.69
CA LEU A 22 33.91 -11.86 -17.82
C LEU A 22 33.10 -12.30 -16.60
N GLU A 23 33.31 -13.50 -16.09
CA GLU A 23 32.67 -13.98 -14.85
C GLU A 23 33.08 -13.13 -13.64
N LYS A 24 34.37 -12.80 -13.52
CA LYS A 24 34.85 -11.92 -12.48
C LYS A 24 34.27 -10.52 -12.57
N SER A 25 34.14 -9.97 -13.79
CA SER A 25 33.50 -8.67 -14.01
C SER A 25 32.03 -8.67 -13.58
N LEU A 26 31.32 -9.75 -13.87
CA LEU A 26 29.93 -9.94 -13.45
C LEU A 26 29.82 -10.02 -11.91
N GLN A 27 30.72 -10.79 -11.27
CA GLN A 27 30.76 -10.90 -9.83
C GLN A 27 30.99 -9.55 -9.14
N VAL A 28 31.96 -8.75 -9.65
CA VAL A 28 32.23 -7.39 -9.16
C VAL A 28 31.01 -6.48 -9.26
N ILE A 29 30.24 -6.58 -10.34
CA ILE A 29 28.98 -5.82 -10.51
C ILE A 29 27.96 -6.25 -9.45
N LEU A 30 27.77 -7.57 -9.28
CA LEU A 30 26.81 -8.13 -8.35
C LEU A 30 27.13 -7.78 -6.89
N ASP A 31 28.40 -7.89 -6.51
CA ASP A 31 28.88 -7.49 -5.18
C ASP A 31 28.70 -5.99 -4.95
N GLY A 32 29.01 -5.16 -5.96
CA GLY A 32 28.80 -3.71 -5.90
C GLY A 32 27.32 -3.30 -5.79
N VAL A 33 26.42 -4.01 -6.48
CA VAL A 33 24.95 -3.81 -6.32
C VAL A 33 24.50 -4.24 -4.93
N TYR A 34 24.99 -5.36 -4.46
CA TYR A 34 24.69 -5.86 -3.11
C TYR A 34 25.11 -4.86 -2.03
N ASP A 35 26.33 -4.34 -2.09
CA ASP A 35 26.83 -3.34 -1.12
C ASP A 35 26.04 -2.04 -1.16
N LYS A 36 25.68 -1.57 -2.36
CA LYS A 36 24.83 -0.38 -2.49
C LYS A 36 23.44 -0.60 -1.89
N MET A 37 22.86 -1.77 -2.11
CA MET A 37 21.55 -2.10 -1.54
C MET A 37 21.61 -2.27 -0.02
N LEU A 38 22.70 -2.85 0.50
CA LEU A 38 22.94 -2.97 1.95
C LEU A 38 22.98 -1.59 2.60
N ARG A 39 23.80 -0.68 2.05
CA ARG A 39 23.88 0.70 2.53
C ARG A 39 22.52 1.40 2.46
N PHE A 40 21.83 1.31 1.32
CA PHE A 40 20.51 1.87 1.17
C PHE A 40 19.52 1.38 2.25
N THR A 41 19.55 0.08 2.60
CA THR A 41 18.67 -0.47 3.64
C THR A 41 18.95 0.13 5.02
N HIS A 42 20.22 0.35 5.35
CA HIS A 42 20.60 1.02 6.59
C HIS A 42 20.22 2.52 6.57
N ASP A 43 20.48 3.19 5.46
CA ASP A 43 20.27 4.63 5.33
C ASP A 43 18.77 5.01 5.30
N VAL A 44 17.91 4.13 4.82
CA VAL A 44 16.45 4.37 4.69
C VAL A 44 15.71 4.23 6.02
N ARG A 45 16.20 3.44 6.98
CA ARG A 45 15.50 3.15 8.24
C ARG A 45 15.18 4.41 9.02
N SER A 46 16.17 5.27 9.28
CA SER A 46 16.01 6.50 10.06
C SER A 46 15.10 7.53 9.37
N PRO A 47 15.27 7.89 8.09
CA PRO A 47 14.36 8.78 7.39
C PRO A 47 12.92 8.31 7.35
N LEU A 48 12.66 7.03 7.11
CA LEU A 48 11.28 6.50 7.11
C LEU A 48 10.64 6.56 8.49
N THR A 49 11.39 6.26 9.56
CA THR A 49 10.88 6.40 10.93
C THR A 49 10.56 7.88 11.23
N ASN A 50 11.41 8.82 10.81
CA ASN A 50 11.16 10.24 10.99
C ASN A 50 9.93 10.72 10.21
N VAL A 51 9.73 10.26 8.98
CA VAL A 51 8.53 10.56 8.18
C VAL A 51 7.28 10.05 8.88
N TYR A 52 7.32 8.83 9.44
CA TYR A 52 6.21 8.28 10.22
C TYR A 52 5.92 9.11 11.47
N MET A 53 6.96 9.48 12.25
CA MET A 53 6.80 10.31 13.44
C MET A 53 6.21 11.69 13.12
N LEU A 54 6.71 12.35 12.09
CA LEU A 54 6.26 13.69 11.67
C LEU A 54 4.90 13.65 10.96
N GLY A 55 4.59 12.59 10.22
CA GLY A 55 3.40 12.50 9.40
C GLY A 55 2.20 11.85 10.09
N VAL A 56 2.43 11.02 11.10
CA VAL A 56 1.36 10.30 11.80
C VAL A 56 1.33 10.66 13.28
N VAL A 57 2.41 10.41 14.02
CA VAL A 57 2.39 10.52 15.49
C VAL A 57 2.22 11.98 15.94
N LEU A 58 3.01 12.90 15.42
CA LEU A 58 2.94 14.30 15.82
C LEU A 58 1.60 14.96 15.46
N PRO A 59 1.05 14.78 14.25
CA PRO A 59 -0.27 15.29 13.90
C PRO A 59 -1.40 14.71 14.75
N THR A 60 -1.40 13.40 15.03
CA THR A 60 -2.43 12.80 15.87
C THR A 60 -2.40 13.34 17.30
N LEU A 61 -1.22 13.53 17.89
CA LEU A 61 -1.10 14.16 19.21
C LEU A 61 -1.55 15.62 19.20
N GLY A 62 -1.24 16.37 18.12
CA GLY A 62 -1.71 17.76 17.96
C GLY A 62 -3.24 17.87 17.93
N LEU A 63 -3.89 16.90 17.27
CA LEU A 63 -5.36 16.84 17.20
C LEU A 63 -6.04 16.65 18.57
N ALA A 64 -5.36 16.05 19.57
CA ALA A 64 -5.90 15.90 20.93
C ALA A 64 -6.21 17.23 21.62
N LEU A 65 -5.39 18.25 21.35
CA LEU A 65 -5.55 19.58 21.94
C LEU A 65 -6.47 20.51 21.12
N LEU A 66 -6.91 20.07 19.96
CA LEU A 66 -7.65 20.88 19.01
C LEU A 66 -9.01 21.37 19.51
N PRO A 67 -9.83 20.57 20.26
CA PRO A 67 -11.07 21.09 20.84
C PRO A 67 -10.83 22.27 21.78
N LEU A 68 -9.79 22.16 22.62
CA LEU A 68 -9.42 23.23 23.53
C LEU A 68 -8.91 24.46 22.78
N ALA A 69 -8.02 24.26 21.80
CA ALA A 69 -7.50 25.33 20.97
C ALA A 69 -8.61 26.04 20.18
N SER A 70 -9.57 25.31 19.64
CA SER A 70 -10.70 25.90 18.89
C SER A 70 -11.62 26.72 19.80
N ALA A 71 -11.85 26.27 21.02
CA ALA A 71 -12.63 27.02 22.02
C ALA A 71 -11.95 28.35 22.39
N MET A 72 -10.61 28.38 22.45
CA MET A 72 -9.84 29.60 22.78
C MET A 72 -9.67 30.55 21.61
N VAL A 73 -9.40 30.03 20.41
CA VAL A 73 -9.08 30.83 19.23
C VAL A 73 -10.34 31.30 18.47
N GLY A 74 -11.48 30.67 18.77
CA GLY A 74 -12.79 31.04 18.22
C GLY A 74 -12.91 30.80 16.69
N ASP A 75 -13.47 31.76 15.96
CA ASP A 75 -13.83 31.61 14.53
C ASP A 75 -12.67 31.40 13.57
N PHE A 76 -11.42 31.57 14.00
CA PHE A 76 -10.26 31.38 13.13
C PHE A 76 -10.04 29.91 12.76
N LEU A 77 -10.37 28.96 13.68
CA LEU A 77 -10.11 27.53 13.49
C LEU A 77 -11.44 26.79 13.25
N LYS A 78 -11.75 26.51 11.98
CA LYS A 78 -12.97 25.80 11.57
C LYS A 78 -12.63 24.35 11.19
N TRP A 79 -13.62 23.45 11.31
CA TRP A 79 -13.48 22.03 11.04
C TRP A 79 -12.89 21.72 9.64
N TYR A 80 -13.22 22.48 8.63
CA TYR A 80 -12.69 22.25 7.28
C TYR A 80 -11.20 22.59 7.15
N HIS A 81 -10.66 23.53 7.93
CA HIS A 81 -9.22 23.80 7.95
C HIS A 81 -8.45 22.56 8.46
N ILE A 82 -9.02 21.85 9.43
CA ILE A 82 -8.44 20.63 9.99
C ILE A 82 -8.44 19.53 8.94
N ILE A 83 -9.58 19.28 8.28
CA ILE A 83 -9.68 18.26 7.23
C ILE A 83 -8.68 18.55 6.10
N ILE A 84 -8.56 19.77 5.64
CA ILE A 84 -7.61 20.14 4.59
C ILE A 84 -6.17 19.91 5.05
N LEU A 85 -5.82 20.34 6.26
CA LEU A 85 -4.46 20.20 6.79
C LEU A 85 -4.10 18.72 6.98
N PHE A 86 -4.94 17.97 7.70
CA PHE A 86 -4.62 16.60 8.13
C PHE A 86 -4.91 15.54 7.06
N ASN A 87 -5.92 15.72 6.20
CA ASN A 87 -6.29 14.72 5.21
C ASN A 87 -5.78 15.02 3.80
N MET A 88 -5.30 16.25 3.52
CA MET A 88 -4.74 16.60 2.21
C MET A 88 -3.26 16.99 2.30
N ILE A 89 -2.93 18.00 3.10
CA ILE A 89 -1.57 18.57 3.11
C ILE A 89 -0.56 17.60 3.73
N ILE A 90 -0.85 17.06 4.92
CA ILE A 90 0.08 16.15 5.62
C ILE A 90 0.28 14.85 4.85
N PRO A 91 -0.77 14.13 4.38
CA PRO A 91 -0.59 12.92 3.59
C PRO A 91 0.16 13.16 2.27
N PHE A 92 -0.10 14.29 1.58
CA PHE A 92 0.66 14.65 0.39
C PHE A 92 2.15 14.85 0.70
N PHE A 93 2.47 15.54 1.79
CA PHE A 93 3.85 15.76 2.21
C PHE A 93 4.55 14.46 2.63
N VAL A 94 3.86 13.61 3.38
CA VAL A 94 4.35 12.27 3.75
C VAL A 94 4.60 11.41 2.52
N PHE A 95 3.65 11.40 1.57
CA PHE A 95 3.82 10.68 0.30
C PHE A 95 5.03 11.19 -0.47
N TYR A 96 5.16 12.50 -0.64
CA TYR A 96 6.29 13.11 -1.34
C TYR A 96 7.64 12.76 -0.70
N LEU A 97 7.75 12.85 0.64
CA LEU A 97 8.97 12.50 1.35
C LEU A 97 9.30 11.01 1.24
N THR A 98 8.29 10.16 1.37
CA THR A 98 8.44 8.70 1.24
C THR A 98 8.89 8.32 -0.16
N ASP A 99 8.26 8.89 -1.19
CA ASP A 99 8.63 8.66 -2.59
C ASP A 99 10.07 9.11 -2.86
N LYS A 100 10.45 10.30 -2.40
CA LYS A 100 11.82 10.82 -2.51
C LYS A 100 12.87 9.92 -1.85
N ILE A 101 12.56 9.33 -0.68
CA ILE A 101 13.46 8.42 0.03
C ILE A 101 13.54 7.09 -0.75
N LEU A 102 12.41 6.54 -1.18
CA LEU A 102 12.36 5.25 -1.89
C LEU A 102 12.92 5.34 -3.31
N TYR A 103 12.86 6.51 -3.95
CA TYR A 103 13.43 6.73 -5.28
C TYR A 103 14.95 6.55 -5.32
N GLN A 104 15.63 6.71 -4.19
CA GLN A 104 17.08 6.48 -4.07
C GLN A 104 17.47 4.99 -4.08
N ARG A 105 16.49 4.08 -4.17
CA ARG A 105 16.72 2.64 -4.21
C ARG A 105 17.58 2.25 -5.43
N PRO A 106 18.75 1.63 -5.22
CA PRO A 106 19.59 1.17 -6.32
C PRO A 106 18.93 -0.02 -7.04
N GLY A 107 18.62 0.13 -8.31
CA GLY A 107 18.01 -0.90 -9.16
C GLY A 107 16.49 -1.02 -9.01
N GLY A 108 15.84 -1.65 -9.99
CA GLY A 108 14.41 -1.97 -9.93
C GLY A 108 13.47 -0.91 -10.52
N HIS A 109 13.97 0.01 -11.31
CA HIS A 109 13.20 1.06 -12.01
C HIS A 109 12.75 0.61 -13.40
N GLY A 110 12.38 -0.65 -13.60
CA GLY A 110 11.89 -1.17 -14.87
C GLY A 110 10.39 -1.45 -14.81
N GLU A 111 9.58 -0.70 -15.56
CA GLU A 111 8.23 -1.12 -15.87
C GLU A 111 8.30 -2.31 -16.83
N SER A 112 7.73 -3.43 -16.41
CA SER A 112 7.65 -4.61 -17.25
C SER A 112 6.51 -4.42 -18.26
N ALA A 113 6.83 -3.98 -19.47
CA ALA A 113 5.88 -3.93 -20.60
C ALA A 113 5.25 -5.31 -20.92
N LEU A 114 5.80 -6.38 -20.37
CA LEU A 114 5.28 -7.74 -20.49
C LEU A 114 3.96 -7.95 -19.73
N LEU A 115 3.72 -7.16 -18.67
CA LEU A 115 2.48 -7.27 -17.90
C LEU A 115 1.26 -6.84 -18.73
N GLU A 116 1.42 -5.87 -19.62
CA GLU A 116 0.36 -5.38 -20.52
C GLU A 116 -0.06 -6.42 -21.57
N ARG A 117 0.82 -7.37 -21.87
CA ARG A 117 0.55 -8.47 -22.82
C ARG A 117 -0.21 -9.63 -22.17
N ASN A 118 -0.39 -9.62 -20.85
CA ASN A 118 -1.14 -10.67 -20.17
C ASN A 118 -2.62 -10.59 -20.56
N PRO A 119 -3.25 -11.70 -21.00
CA PRO A 119 -4.67 -11.73 -21.35
C PRO A 119 -5.63 -11.34 -20.21
N LEU A 120 -5.16 -11.33 -18.94
CA LEU A 120 -5.94 -10.89 -17.77
C LEU A 120 -5.85 -9.37 -17.52
N TYR A 121 -4.96 -8.65 -18.21
CA TYR A 121 -4.79 -7.21 -18.05
C TYR A 121 -6.07 -6.37 -18.30
N PRO A 122 -6.94 -6.71 -19.28
CA PRO A 122 -8.20 -6.00 -19.49
C PRO A 122 -9.14 -6.02 -18.28
N LYS A 123 -9.16 -7.12 -17.50
CA LYS A 123 -9.95 -7.21 -16.27
C LYS A 123 -9.47 -6.23 -15.19
N TYR A 124 -8.15 -6.03 -15.11
CA TYR A 124 -7.59 -5.03 -14.20
C TYR A 124 -8.02 -3.60 -14.58
N LYS A 125 -8.26 -3.31 -15.85
CA LYS A 125 -8.70 -2.00 -16.33
C LYS A 125 -10.20 -1.76 -16.10
N SER A 126 -10.98 -2.80 -15.79
CA SER A 126 -12.42 -2.70 -15.51
C SER A 126 -12.71 -1.88 -14.25
N ASN A 127 -13.78 -1.08 -14.29
CA ASN A 127 -14.28 -0.29 -13.15
C ASN A 127 -15.43 -0.99 -12.39
N GLU A 128 -15.86 -2.17 -12.83
CA GLU A 128 -16.95 -2.92 -12.17
C GLU A 128 -16.74 -3.14 -10.66
N PRO A 129 -15.51 -3.46 -10.17
CA PRO A 129 -15.28 -3.65 -8.75
C PRO A 129 -15.56 -2.40 -7.90
N PHE A 130 -15.37 -1.20 -8.46
CA PHE A 130 -15.67 0.05 -7.76
C PHE A 130 -17.17 0.25 -7.58
N PHE A 131 -17.99 -0.07 -8.58
CA PHE A 131 -19.45 0.03 -8.46
C PHE A 131 -20.00 -1.00 -7.46
N ALA A 132 -19.50 -2.22 -7.49
CA ALA A 132 -19.90 -3.26 -6.53
C ALA A 132 -19.55 -2.87 -5.09
N SER A 133 -18.33 -2.37 -4.85
CA SER A 133 -17.93 -1.92 -3.51
C SER A 133 -18.67 -0.67 -3.06
N ALA A 134 -19.01 0.27 -3.96
CA ALA A 134 -19.82 1.44 -3.64
C ALA A 134 -21.21 1.04 -3.12
N PHE A 135 -21.84 0.05 -3.75
CA PHE A 135 -23.16 -0.44 -3.34
C PHE A 135 -23.13 -1.08 -1.94
N ILE A 136 -22.07 -1.85 -1.63
CA ILE A 136 -21.88 -2.50 -0.31
C ILE A 136 -21.63 -1.46 0.79
N VAL A 137 -20.89 -0.39 0.48
CA VAL A 137 -20.45 0.60 1.46
C VAL A 137 -21.49 1.70 1.69
N LEU A 138 -22.39 1.93 0.75
CA LEU A 138 -23.41 2.98 0.82
C LEU A 138 -24.20 2.99 2.13
N PRO A 139 -24.68 1.86 2.71
CA PRO A 139 -25.37 1.86 4.00
C PRO A 139 -24.51 2.40 5.14
N PHE A 140 -23.22 2.07 5.17
CA PHE A 140 -22.30 2.55 6.21
C PHE A 140 -22.11 4.06 6.13
N LEU A 141 -21.95 4.60 4.93
CA LEU A 141 -21.84 6.04 4.73
C LEU A 141 -23.15 6.77 5.13
N LEU A 142 -24.31 6.21 4.77
CA LEU A 142 -25.60 6.79 5.16
C LEU A 142 -25.77 6.84 6.68
N ILE A 143 -25.42 5.79 7.39
CA ILE A 143 -25.46 5.73 8.86
C ILE A 143 -24.51 6.79 9.45
N GLY A 144 -23.31 6.91 8.93
CA GLY A 144 -22.31 7.86 9.42
C GLY A 144 -22.70 9.33 9.19
N ILE A 145 -23.36 9.63 8.07
CA ILE A 145 -23.81 11.00 7.71
C ILE A 145 -25.10 11.38 8.45
N LEU A 146 -25.80 10.44 9.04
CA LEU A 146 -27.09 10.68 9.68
C LEU A 146 -27.10 11.92 10.63
N PRO A 147 -26.12 12.14 11.53
CA PRO A 147 -26.12 13.35 12.38
C PRO A 147 -26.05 14.65 11.59
N LEU A 148 -25.36 14.66 10.43
CA LEU A 148 -25.30 15.85 9.56
C LEU A 148 -26.63 16.09 8.83
N VAL A 149 -27.31 15.01 8.43
CA VAL A 149 -28.64 15.13 7.81
C VAL A 149 -29.62 15.75 8.80
N PHE A 150 -29.60 15.36 10.08
CA PHE A 150 -30.45 15.93 11.13
C PHE A 150 -30.08 17.40 11.41
N LEU A 151 -28.80 17.77 11.31
CA LEU A 151 -28.35 19.14 11.57
C LEU A 151 -28.66 20.11 10.42
N TYR A 152 -28.36 19.72 9.17
CA TYR A 152 -28.34 20.65 8.03
C TYR A 152 -29.55 20.55 7.11
N THR A 153 -30.38 19.52 7.23
CA THR A 153 -31.50 19.29 6.32
C THR A 153 -32.84 19.34 7.05
N PRO A 154 -33.94 19.78 6.40
CA PRO A 154 -35.30 19.75 6.95
C PRO A 154 -35.93 18.34 6.86
N ILE A 155 -35.17 17.31 6.43
CA ILE A 155 -35.68 15.95 6.22
C ILE A 155 -36.31 15.38 7.49
N PRO A 156 -35.69 15.46 8.71
CA PRO A 156 -36.29 14.95 9.91
C PRO A 156 -37.66 15.56 10.22
N GLU A 157 -37.79 16.87 10.05
CA GLU A 157 -39.06 17.62 10.27
C GLU A 157 -40.16 17.16 9.29
N LEU A 158 -39.79 16.85 8.06
CA LEU A 158 -40.69 16.36 7.01
C LEU A 158 -41.27 14.97 7.34
N PHE A 159 -40.52 14.15 8.07
CA PHE A 159 -40.96 12.85 8.58
C PHE A 159 -41.54 12.89 10.00
N GLY A 160 -41.70 14.10 10.60
CA GLY A 160 -42.21 14.26 11.96
C GLY A 160 -41.26 13.78 13.05
N LEU A 161 -39.95 13.72 12.72
CA LEU A 161 -38.90 13.35 13.67
C LEU A 161 -38.36 14.60 14.37
N GLU A 162 -38.05 14.46 15.66
CA GLU A 162 -37.36 15.51 16.41
C GLU A 162 -35.91 15.66 15.95
N LYS A 163 -35.32 16.85 16.12
CA LYS A 163 -33.94 17.11 15.72
C LYS A 163 -32.93 16.30 16.53
N ASP A 164 -33.23 16.06 17.80
CA ASP A 164 -32.38 15.25 18.68
C ASP A 164 -33.25 14.35 19.58
N TYR A 165 -32.69 13.25 20.00
CA TYR A 165 -33.33 12.27 20.89
C TYR A 165 -32.44 12.02 22.08
N THR A 166 -33.05 11.79 23.25
CA THR A 166 -32.30 11.31 24.40
C THR A 166 -32.01 9.81 24.30
N PHE A 167 -30.92 9.33 24.88
CA PHE A 167 -30.62 7.90 24.94
C PHE A 167 -31.77 7.07 25.52
N ALA A 168 -32.54 7.64 26.48
CA ALA A 168 -33.70 6.97 27.06
C ALA A 168 -34.83 6.79 26.06
N GLN A 169 -35.09 7.76 25.16
CA GLN A 169 -36.10 7.67 24.09
C GLN A 169 -35.76 6.63 23.02
N ILE A 170 -34.47 6.41 22.77
CA ILE A 170 -34.00 5.40 21.79
C ILE A 170 -33.95 3.98 22.43
N GLY A 171 -34.30 3.82 23.70
CA GLY A 171 -34.29 2.55 24.41
C GLY A 171 -32.93 2.20 25.03
N LEU A 172 -31.99 3.11 25.08
CA LEU A 172 -30.66 2.97 25.67
C LEU A 172 -30.58 3.71 27.03
N GLY A 173 -31.57 3.54 27.87
CA GLY A 173 -31.68 4.23 29.17
C GLY A 173 -30.50 4.04 30.13
N PHE A 174 -29.63 3.05 29.88
CA PHE A 174 -28.40 2.85 30.65
C PHE A 174 -27.43 4.06 30.57
N PHE A 175 -27.45 4.79 29.44
CA PHE A 175 -26.61 5.98 29.23
C PHE A 175 -27.22 7.28 29.81
N GLY A 176 -28.33 7.21 30.52
CA GLY A 176 -28.97 8.36 31.13
C GLY A 176 -29.82 9.21 30.19
N GLY A 177 -30.11 10.43 30.58
CA GLY A 177 -30.92 11.38 29.83
C GLY A 177 -30.15 12.34 28.93
N GLU A 178 -28.88 12.00 28.57
CA GLU A 178 -28.06 12.81 27.65
C GLU A 178 -28.61 12.73 26.23
N GLU A 179 -28.44 13.81 25.46
CA GLU A 179 -28.82 13.88 24.03
C GLU A 179 -27.96 13.01 23.19
N PHE A 180 -28.55 12.33 22.20
CA PHE A 180 -27.85 11.36 21.35
C PHE A 180 -26.91 12.04 20.35
N PHE A 181 -27.38 13.09 19.67
CA PHE A 181 -26.57 13.90 18.75
C PHE A 181 -25.89 15.07 19.47
N GLY A 182 -26.53 15.66 20.48
CA GLY A 182 -26.01 16.77 21.26
C GLY A 182 -25.89 18.06 20.43
N PHE A 183 -26.98 18.54 19.91
CA PHE A 183 -27.02 19.83 19.21
C PHE A 183 -27.18 20.98 20.20
N LEU A 184 -26.37 22.04 20.02
CA LEU A 184 -26.42 23.24 20.85
C LEU A 184 -27.04 24.38 20.04
N ASP A 185 -28.15 24.93 20.54
CA ASP A 185 -28.76 26.14 19.99
C ASP A 185 -28.23 27.39 20.70
N SER A 186 -27.59 28.27 19.97
CA SER A 186 -27.07 29.53 20.47
C SER A 186 -27.46 30.66 19.52
N GLY A 187 -28.40 31.50 19.98
CA GLY A 187 -28.82 32.71 19.24
C GLY A 187 -29.39 32.45 17.83
N GLY A 188 -30.12 31.32 17.65
CA GLY A 188 -30.74 30.95 16.37
C GLY A 188 -29.83 30.22 15.38
N LYS A 189 -28.64 29.84 15.81
CA LYS A 189 -27.72 28.96 15.07
C LYS A 189 -27.49 27.68 15.82
N THR A 190 -27.91 26.56 15.24
CA THR A 190 -27.64 25.23 15.79
C THR A 190 -26.23 24.81 15.44
N THR A 191 -25.44 24.44 16.45
CA THR A 191 -24.06 23.95 16.28
C THR A 191 -23.96 22.52 16.83
N GLY A 192 -22.98 21.75 16.32
CA GLY A 192 -22.80 20.35 16.72
C GLY A 192 -22.44 19.47 15.54
N PRO A 193 -22.54 18.15 15.66
CA PRO A 193 -23.00 17.38 16.84
C PRO A 193 -21.90 17.13 17.87
N PHE A 194 -22.24 17.25 19.15
CA PHE A 194 -21.32 17.04 20.29
C PHE A 194 -21.60 15.74 21.06
N GLY A 195 -22.74 15.08 20.79
CA GLY A 195 -23.19 13.89 21.50
C GLY A 195 -22.33 12.64 21.23
N VAL A 196 -22.30 11.75 22.23
CA VAL A 196 -21.57 10.48 22.13
C VAL A 196 -22.15 9.57 21.02
N GLY A 197 -23.47 9.62 20.81
CA GLY A 197 -24.12 8.88 19.72
C GLY A 197 -23.63 9.32 18.34
N ALA A 198 -23.52 10.62 18.12
CA ALA A 198 -22.97 11.17 16.88
C ALA A 198 -21.49 10.76 16.70
N LEU A 199 -20.71 10.73 17.79
CA LEU A 199 -19.34 10.29 17.74
C LEU A 199 -19.21 8.82 17.29
N VAL A 200 -20.05 7.93 17.84
CA VAL A 200 -20.08 6.51 17.44
C VAL A 200 -20.50 6.37 15.97
N LEU A 201 -21.52 7.12 15.54
CA LEU A 201 -21.94 7.09 14.13
C LEU A 201 -20.90 7.64 13.19
N SER A 202 -20.09 8.62 13.60
CA SER A 202 -19.00 9.15 12.75
C SER A 202 -17.96 8.11 12.38
N MET A 203 -17.77 7.05 13.20
CA MET A 203 -16.83 5.97 12.90
C MET A 203 -17.19 5.17 11.64
N PHE A 204 -18.47 5.16 11.26
CA PHE A 204 -18.92 4.46 10.06
C PHE A 204 -18.45 5.13 8.76
N ILE A 205 -18.13 6.42 8.77
CA ILE A 205 -17.64 7.12 7.56
C ILE A 205 -16.22 6.67 7.20
N PRO A 206 -15.19 6.79 8.06
CA PRO A 206 -13.86 6.31 7.73
C PRO A 206 -13.82 4.80 7.50
N LEU A 207 -14.62 4.02 8.25
CA LEU A 207 -14.77 2.59 8.01
C LEU A 207 -15.37 2.31 6.63
N GLY A 208 -16.40 3.04 6.22
CA GLY A 208 -17.00 2.92 4.89
C GLY A 208 -16.01 3.27 3.79
N VAL A 209 -15.29 4.40 3.92
CA VAL A 209 -14.28 4.82 2.93
C VAL A 209 -13.14 3.80 2.82
N SER A 210 -12.61 3.31 3.94
CA SER A 210 -11.55 2.31 3.94
C SER A 210 -12.01 0.98 3.34
N MET A 211 -13.24 0.55 3.66
CA MET A 211 -13.84 -0.66 3.11
C MET A 211 -14.11 -0.53 1.60
N PHE A 212 -14.51 0.65 1.13
CA PHE A 212 -14.69 0.92 -0.30
C PHE A 212 -13.41 0.65 -1.09
N PHE A 213 -12.32 1.29 -0.71
CA PHE A 213 -11.05 1.10 -1.40
C PHE A 213 -10.50 -0.32 -1.22
N SER A 214 -10.61 -0.88 -0.01
CA SER A 214 -10.13 -2.24 0.27
C SER A 214 -10.83 -3.28 -0.60
N LEU A 215 -12.17 -3.29 -0.65
CA LEU A 215 -12.94 -4.23 -1.45
C LEU A 215 -12.72 -4.01 -2.96
N ALA A 216 -12.71 -2.75 -3.41
CA ALA A 216 -12.51 -2.42 -4.81
C ALA A 216 -11.14 -2.90 -5.31
N TYR A 217 -10.07 -2.59 -4.59
CA TYR A 217 -8.73 -3.01 -4.98
C TYR A 217 -8.48 -4.50 -4.77
N GLN A 218 -9.00 -5.10 -3.70
CA GLN A 218 -8.85 -6.53 -3.45
C GLN A 218 -9.48 -7.36 -4.56
N THR A 219 -10.71 -7.03 -4.97
CA THR A 219 -11.38 -7.73 -6.08
C THR A 219 -10.69 -7.48 -7.41
N LYS A 220 -10.25 -6.23 -7.66
CA LYS A 220 -9.57 -5.82 -8.89
C LYS A 220 -8.21 -6.50 -9.08
N THR A 221 -7.44 -6.67 -7.99
CA THR A 221 -6.06 -7.14 -8.06
C THR A 221 -5.89 -8.61 -7.74
N LYS A 222 -6.90 -9.30 -7.22
CA LYS A 222 -6.83 -10.70 -6.76
C LYS A 222 -6.22 -11.65 -7.80
N GLU A 223 -6.73 -11.62 -9.02
CA GLU A 223 -6.25 -12.50 -10.09
C GLU A 223 -4.80 -12.16 -10.48
N LEU A 224 -4.47 -10.87 -10.56
CA LEU A 224 -3.11 -10.42 -10.89
C LEU A 224 -2.08 -10.77 -9.81
N ILE A 225 -2.47 -10.72 -8.53
CA ILE A 225 -1.59 -11.12 -7.42
C ILE A 225 -1.28 -12.61 -7.52
N ILE A 226 -2.29 -13.45 -7.80
CA ILE A 226 -2.11 -14.89 -7.98
C ILE A 226 -1.17 -15.17 -9.16
N GLU A 227 -1.38 -14.50 -10.30
CA GLU A 227 -0.51 -14.64 -11.48
C GLU A 227 0.92 -14.17 -11.21
N ARG A 228 1.08 -13.06 -10.48
CA ARG A 228 2.40 -12.57 -10.08
C ARG A 228 3.11 -13.55 -9.15
N GLU A 229 2.40 -14.18 -8.22
CA GLU A 229 2.97 -15.21 -7.36
C GLU A 229 3.35 -16.46 -8.15
N ASN A 230 2.51 -16.89 -9.09
CA ASN A 230 2.83 -17.97 -10.01
C ASN A 230 4.08 -17.67 -10.83
N THR A 231 4.18 -16.47 -11.39
CA THR A 231 5.36 -16.04 -12.15
C THR A 231 6.62 -16.02 -11.28
N LYS A 232 6.55 -15.52 -10.03
CA LYS A 232 7.69 -15.56 -9.10
C LYS A 232 8.12 -16.98 -8.74
N LYS A 233 7.18 -17.90 -8.51
CA LYS A 233 7.49 -19.32 -8.28
C LYS A 233 8.16 -19.92 -9.50
N LEU A 234 7.64 -19.64 -10.68
CA LEU A 234 8.20 -20.07 -11.95
C LEU A 234 9.65 -19.54 -12.12
N GLU A 235 9.90 -18.25 -11.87
CA GLU A 235 11.25 -17.67 -11.94
C GLU A 235 12.24 -18.33 -10.98
N LYS A 236 11.79 -18.62 -9.75
CA LYS A 236 12.63 -19.30 -8.74
C LYS A 236 13.00 -20.72 -9.17
N GLU A 237 12.06 -21.46 -9.76
CA GLU A 237 12.26 -22.81 -10.25
C GLU A 237 13.01 -22.85 -11.59
N PHE A 238 12.88 -21.77 -12.37
CA PHE A 238 13.40 -21.65 -13.73
C PHE A 238 14.92 -21.79 -13.81
N ASN A 239 15.62 -21.37 -12.75
CA ASN A 239 17.07 -21.50 -12.66
C ASN A 239 17.54 -22.96 -12.83
N ASN A 240 16.93 -23.89 -12.11
CA ASN A 240 17.27 -25.31 -12.21
C ASN A 240 16.91 -25.88 -13.60
N SER A 241 15.82 -25.39 -14.16
CA SER A 241 15.37 -25.81 -15.51
C SER A 241 16.32 -25.30 -16.60
N LEU A 242 16.85 -24.07 -16.45
CA LEU A 242 17.89 -23.53 -17.34
C LEU A 242 19.17 -24.37 -17.32
N PHE A 243 19.63 -24.74 -16.12
CA PHE A 243 20.79 -25.58 -15.95
C PHE A 243 20.60 -26.95 -16.65
N GLN A 244 19.44 -27.59 -16.45
CA GLN A 244 19.11 -28.85 -17.11
C GLN A 244 19.03 -28.69 -18.64
N LEU A 245 18.46 -27.58 -19.14
CA LEU A 245 18.40 -27.29 -20.56
C LEU A 245 19.80 -27.12 -21.13
N GLY A 246 20.67 -26.35 -20.45
CA GLY A 246 22.06 -26.15 -20.82
C GLY A 246 22.84 -27.47 -20.91
N ASN A 247 22.74 -28.32 -19.91
CA ASN A 247 23.40 -29.64 -19.89
C ASN A 247 22.93 -30.56 -21.02
N ARG A 248 21.63 -30.56 -21.35
CA ARG A 248 21.11 -31.39 -22.44
C ARG A 248 21.59 -30.90 -23.80
N ILE A 249 21.61 -29.58 -24.01
CA ILE A 249 22.14 -28.99 -25.22
C ILE A 249 23.66 -29.21 -25.36
N GLY A 250 24.40 -29.09 -24.24
CA GLY A 250 25.84 -29.38 -24.18
C GLY A 250 26.19 -30.84 -24.51
N ASN A 251 25.27 -31.76 -24.16
CA ASN A 251 25.39 -33.18 -24.57
C ASN A 251 24.96 -33.46 -26.01
N GLY A 252 24.83 -32.42 -26.85
CA GLY A 252 24.52 -32.53 -28.28
C GLY A 252 23.04 -32.72 -28.59
N ILE A 253 22.12 -32.56 -27.64
CA ILE A 253 20.69 -32.65 -27.91
C ILE A 253 20.21 -31.33 -28.52
N PRO A 254 19.61 -31.34 -29.72
CA PRO A 254 19.06 -30.14 -30.35
C PRO A 254 18.03 -29.44 -29.41
N PRO A 255 18.00 -28.08 -29.42
CA PRO A 255 17.09 -27.31 -28.57
C PRO A 255 15.63 -27.75 -28.70
N GLU A 256 15.17 -28.08 -29.92
CA GLU A 256 13.79 -28.51 -30.22
C GLU A 256 13.38 -29.77 -29.43
N ILE A 257 14.33 -30.66 -29.17
CA ILE A 257 14.10 -31.90 -28.40
C ILE A 257 14.36 -31.66 -26.93
N ALA A 258 15.34 -30.82 -26.58
CA ALA A 258 15.75 -30.54 -25.22
C ALA A 258 14.60 -29.92 -24.40
N PHE A 259 13.79 -29.04 -24.97
CA PHE A 259 12.62 -28.45 -24.30
C PHE A 259 11.62 -29.52 -23.84
N GLY A 260 11.32 -30.52 -24.66
CA GLY A 260 10.43 -31.62 -24.29
C GLY A 260 10.97 -32.46 -23.13
N ARG A 261 12.28 -32.77 -23.17
CA ARG A 261 12.93 -33.55 -22.10
C ARG A 261 13.03 -32.76 -20.78
N VAL A 262 13.17 -31.42 -20.84
CA VAL A 262 13.15 -30.58 -19.64
C VAL A 262 11.75 -30.54 -19.07
N ALA A 263 10.70 -30.41 -19.89
CA ALA A 263 9.31 -30.49 -19.42
C ALA A 263 9.03 -31.77 -18.66
N GLU A 264 9.53 -32.92 -19.15
CA GLU A 264 9.36 -34.21 -18.47
C GLU A 264 10.12 -34.26 -17.12
N SER A 265 11.33 -33.71 -17.06
CA SER A 265 12.15 -33.73 -15.82
C SER A 265 11.72 -32.71 -14.78
N THR A 266 10.93 -31.70 -15.16
CA THR A 266 10.38 -30.67 -14.27
C THR A 266 8.91 -30.91 -13.93
N LYS A 267 8.43 -32.13 -14.11
CA LYS A 267 7.04 -32.52 -13.86
C LYS A 267 6.63 -32.18 -12.40
N GLY A 268 5.52 -31.49 -12.27
CA GLY A 268 5.01 -31.02 -10.96
C GLY A 268 5.52 -29.65 -10.53
N LEU A 269 6.46 -29.05 -11.24
CA LEU A 269 6.93 -27.68 -11.03
C LEU A 269 6.16 -26.70 -11.93
N LYS A 270 6.11 -25.41 -11.54
CA LYS A 270 5.50 -24.36 -12.37
C LYS A 270 6.21 -24.15 -13.71
N THR A 271 7.49 -24.46 -13.76
CA THR A 271 8.30 -24.39 -15.00
C THR A 271 7.91 -25.46 -16.03
N GLU A 272 7.32 -26.59 -15.62
CA GLU A 272 6.81 -27.63 -16.53
C GLU A 272 5.88 -27.03 -17.57
N ASP A 273 4.93 -26.21 -17.14
CA ASP A 273 3.91 -25.64 -18.01
C ASP A 273 4.52 -24.76 -19.10
N PHE A 274 5.55 -23.96 -18.77
CA PHE A 274 6.28 -23.17 -19.76
C PHE A 274 6.97 -24.06 -20.80
N PHE A 275 7.78 -25.03 -20.34
CA PHE A 275 8.52 -25.93 -21.22
C PHE A 275 7.58 -26.81 -22.06
N ARG A 276 6.48 -27.27 -21.47
CA ARG A 276 5.44 -28.04 -22.16
C ARG A 276 4.76 -27.21 -23.24
N LYS A 277 4.46 -25.93 -22.97
CA LYS A 277 3.88 -25.01 -23.96
C LYS A 277 4.84 -24.77 -25.14
N VAL A 278 6.12 -24.55 -24.87
CA VAL A 278 7.14 -24.41 -25.92
C VAL A 278 7.24 -25.69 -26.74
N ASN A 279 7.33 -26.84 -26.10
CA ASN A 279 7.39 -28.14 -26.79
C ASN A 279 6.15 -28.41 -27.65
N TYR A 280 4.95 -28.06 -27.15
CA TYR A 280 3.70 -28.14 -27.89
C TYR A 280 3.74 -27.27 -29.16
N ASN A 281 4.15 -26.02 -29.03
CA ASN A 281 4.26 -25.09 -30.15
C ASN A 281 5.26 -25.58 -31.22
N ILE A 282 6.34 -26.22 -30.80
CA ILE A 282 7.33 -26.80 -31.73
C ILE A 282 6.78 -28.05 -32.42
N ARG A 283 6.27 -29.04 -31.64
CA ARG A 283 5.87 -30.35 -32.16
C ARG A 283 4.54 -30.34 -32.90
N GLN A 284 3.55 -29.65 -32.33
CA GLN A 284 2.20 -29.59 -32.88
C GLN A 284 2.00 -28.38 -33.81
N GLY A 285 2.63 -27.26 -33.48
CA GLY A 285 2.52 -26.02 -34.22
C GLY A 285 3.50 -25.91 -35.38
N GLY A 286 4.51 -26.80 -35.47
CA GLY A 286 5.58 -26.73 -36.50
C GLY A 286 6.40 -25.46 -36.42
N MET A 287 6.47 -24.80 -35.26
CA MET A 287 7.13 -23.52 -35.06
C MET A 287 8.63 -23.72 -34.81
N SER A 288 9.45 -22.80 -35.31
CA SER A 288 10.83 -22.69 -34.82
C SER A 288 10.87 -22.37 -33.32
N VAL A 289 11.97 -22.70 -32.61
CA VAL A 289 12.15 -22.41 -31.18
C VAL A 289 11.86 -20.93 -30.86
N GLU A 290 12.37 -20.03 -31.71
CA GLU A 290 12.15 -18.59 -31.56
C GLU A 290 10.67 -18.21 -31.62
N LYS A 291 9.93 -18.68 -32.62
CA LYS A 291 8.49 -18.43 -32.76
C LYS A 291 7.68 -19.12 -31.66
N ALA A 292 8.06 -20.33 -31.25
CA ALA A 292 7.38 -21.05 -30.16
C ALA A 292 7.42 -20.31 -28.85
N ILE A 293 8.47 -19.49 -28.61
CA ILE A 293 8.65 -18.69 -27.39
C ILE A 293 8.06 -17.28 -27.56
N PHE A 294 8.38 -16.58 -28.65
CA PHE A 294 8.16 -15.14 -28.82
C PHE A 294 7.04 -14.73 -29.79
N ASP A 295 6.33 -15.68 -30.40
CA ASP A 295 5.19 -15.33 -31.27
C ASP A 295 4.17 -14.47 -30.54
N SER A 296 3.67 -13.41 -31.20
CA SER A 296 2.76 -12.42 -30.60
C SER A 296 1.41 -13.01 -30.16
N ARG A 297 0.96 -14.10 -30.78
CA ARG A 297 -0.35 -14.72 -30.49
C ARG A 297 -0.24 -16.02 -29.70
N ARG A 298 0.76 -16.86 -30.00
CA ARG A 298 0.88 -18.23 -29.48
C ARG A 298 2.17 -18.46 -28.68
N GLY A 299 3.07 -17.49 -28.66
CA GLY A 299 4.34 -17.60 -27.94
C GLY A 299 4.16 -17.89 -26.46
N ALA A 300 5.00 -18.77 -25.92
CA ALA A 300 4.90 -19.18 -24.51
C ALA A 300 5.08 -17.99 -23.55
N ILE A 301 5.89 -16.99 -23.92
CA ILE A 301 6.16 -15.82 -23.07
C ILE A 301 4.92 -14.97 -22.78
N ASN A 302 3.91 -14.99 -23.66
CA ASN A 302 2.68 -14.24 -23.44
C ASN A 302 1.85 -14.77 -22.26
N TYR A 303 2.00 -16.06 -21.93
CA TYR A 303 1.33 -16.71 -20.80
C TYR A 303 2.15 -16.65 -19.52
N TYR A 304 3.45 -16.42 -19.65
CA TYR A 304 4.39 -16.38 -18.53
C TYR A 304 5.23 -15.10 -18.63
N PRO A 305 4.66 -13.94 -18.31
CA PRO A 305 5.30 -12.63 -18.51
C PRO A 305 6.42 -12.40 -17.50
N SER A 306 7.59 -12.95 -17.80
CA SER A 306 8.83 -12.78 -17.03
C SER A 306 9.93 -12.26 -17.93
N GLU A 307 10.51 -11.12 -17.58
CA GLU A 307 11.61 -10.53 -18.32
C GLU A 307 12.88 -11.38 -18.22
N LEU A 308 13.08 -12.01 -17.07
CA LEU A 308 14.19 -12.94 -16.83
C LEU A 308 14.12 -14.14 -17.79
N ILE A 309 12.93 -14.75 -17.93
CA ILE A 309 12.72 -15.86 -18.85
C ILE A 309 12.89 -15.39 -20.30
N ALA A 310 12.29 -14.24 -20.65
CA ALA A 310 12.38 -13.68 -21.98
C ALA A 310 13.84 -13.42 -22.41
N THR A 311 14.61 -12.77 -21.53
CA THR A 311 16.03 -12.47 -21.78
C THR A 311 16.86 -13.74 -21.87
N SER A 312 16.69 -14.68 -20.97
CA SER A 312 17.40 -15.96 -20.97
C SER A 312 17.13 -16.75 -22.25
N MET A 313 15.88 -16.81 -22.69
CA MET A 313 15.51 -17.50 -23.94
C MET A 313 16.02 -16.78 -25.18
N ARG A 314 16.10 -15.46 -25.18
CA ARG A 314 16.69 -14.69 -26.28
C ARG A 314 18.19 -14.98 -26.43
N VAL A 315 18.91 -15.02 -25.30
CA VAL A 315 20.34 -15.39 -25.30
C VAL A 315 20.52 -16.83 -25.77
N LEU A 316 19.67 -17.78 -25.36
CA LEU A 316 19.70 -19.15 -25.85
C LEU A 316 19.60 -19.20 -27.41
N ILE A 317 18.62 -18.49 -27.97
CA ILE A 317 18.38 -18.48 -29.42
C ILE A 317 19.61 -17.94 -30.17
N GLU A 318 20.13 -16.79 -29.72
CA GLU A 318 21.32 -16.18 -30.35
C GLU A 318 22.58 -17.04 -30.17
N ALA A 319 22.77 -17.65 -29.01
CA ALA A 319 23.89 -18.54 -28.74
C ALA A 319 23.78 -19.85 -29.56
N SER A 320 22.56 -20.38 -29.75
CA SER A 320 22.34 -21.60 -30.57
C SER A 320 22.72 -21.41 -32.04
N LYS A 321 22.60 -20.19 -32.59
CA LYS A 321 23.07 -19.84 -33.93
C LYS A 321 24.59 -19.95 -34.09
N LYS A 322 25.31 -19.82 -32.94
CA LYS A 322 26.79 -19.90 -32.89
C LYS A 322 27.31 -21.31 -32.59
N GLY A 323 26.42 -22.20 -32.16
CA GLY A 323 26.74 -23.60 -31.86
C GLY A 323 26.22 -24.09 -30.52
N LEU A 324 25.99 -25.40 -30.41
CA LEU A 324 25.38 -26.02 -29.23
C LEU A 324 26.22 -25.85 -27.97
N ASN A 325 27.55 -25.92 -28.08
CA ASN A 325 28.47 -25.73 -26.96
C ASN A 325 28.40 -24.32 -26.39
N ILE A 326 28.28 -23.30 -27.26
CA ILE A 326 28.16 -21.90 -26.85
C ILE A 326 26.79 -21.67 -26.19
N ALA A 327 25.75 -22.27 -26.73
CA ALA A 327 24.41 -22.21 -26.14
C ALA A 327 24.37 -22.84 -24.74
N ALA A 328 25.00 -24.01 -24.56
CA ALA A 328 25.09 -24.69 -23.27
C ALA A 328 25.84 -23.84 -22.23
N LEU A 329 27.02 -23.32 -22.61
CA LEU A 329 27.83 -22.47 -21.73
C LEU A 329 27.05 -21.20 -21.33
N SER A 330 26.40 -20.55 -22.29
CA SER A 330 25.59 -19.34 -22.03
C SER A 330 24.46 -19.61 -21.05
N LEU A 331 23.75 -20.74 -21.19
CA LEU A 331 22.66 -21.11 -20.27
C LEU A 331 23.17 -21.41 -18.86
N THR A 332 24.32 -22.07 -18.73
CA THR A 332 24.94 -22.35 -17.43
C THR A 332 25.33 -21.05 -16.73
N SER A 333 25.99 -20.13 -17.44
CA SER A 333 26.35 -18.81 -16.90
C SER A 333 25.11 -17.98 -16.51
N ILE A 334 24.03 -18.01 -17.31
CA ILE A 334 22.76 -17.35 -16.95
C ILE A 334 22.18 -18.00 -15.68
N SER A 335 22.22 -19.33 -15.56
CA SER A 335 21.73 -20.03 -14.38
C SER A 335 22.49 -19.60 -13.11
N GLU A 336 23.80 -19.48 -13.17
CA GLU A 336 24.61 -18.97 -12.05
C GLU A 336 24.30 -17.51 -11.72
N TYR A 337 24.15 -16.67 -12.73
CA TYR A 337 23.73 -15.28 -12.58
C TYR A 337 22.37 -15.18 -11.86
N VAL A 338 21.36 -15.91 -12.33
CA VAL A 338 20.03 -15.93 -11.73
C VAL A 338 20.07 -16.41 -10.28
N LYS A 339 20.87 -17.46 -9.98
CA LYS A 339 21.07 -17.96 -8.63
C LYS A 339 21.65 -16.88 -7.70
N ASN A 340 22.63 -16.12 -8.17
CA ASN A 340 23.27 -15.06 -7.38
C ASN A 340 22.29 -13.88 -7.16
N ILE A 341 21.55 -13.47 -8.19
CA ILE A 341 20.48 -12.45 -8.05
C ILE A 341 19.41 -12.88 -7.06
N ASN A 342 18.97 -14.13 -7.11
CA ASN A 342 17.98 -14.65 -6.15
C ASN A 342 18.51 -14.61 -4.71
N LYS A 343 19.75 -15.01 -4.48
CA LYS A 343 20.39 -14.92 -3.15
C LYS A 343 20.46 -13.48 -2.64
N ILE A 344 20.83 -12.54 -3.50
CA ILE A 344 20.88 -11.10 -3.16
C ILE A 344 19.48 -10.61 -2.82
N THR A 345 18.49 -10.96 -3.64
CA THR A 345 17.08 -10.55 -3.42
C THR A 345 16.51 -11.13 -2.13
N GLU A 346 16.79 -12.38 -1.80
CA GLU A 346 16.39 -13.00 -0.53
C GLU A 346 17.02 -12.28 0.67
N ARG A 347 18.32 -12.03 0.65
CA ARG A 347 19.00 -11.27 1.71
C ARG A 347 18.46 -9.87 1.89
N LEU A 348 18.19 -9.16 0.79
CA LEU A 348 17.56 -7.84 0.83
C LEU A 348 16.17 -7.89 1.45
N ARG A 349 15.40 -8.91 1.10
CA ARG A 349 14.06 -9.11 1.66
C ARG A 349 14.13 -9.34 3.18
N ASP A 350 15.10 -10.14 3.63
CA ASP A 350 15.30 -10.39 5.07
C ASP A 350 15.68 -9.11 5.81
N MET A 351 16.55 -8.30 5.24
CA MET A 351 16.97 -7.02 5.84
C MET A 351 15.83 -5.99 5.88
N LEU A 352 15.00 -5.95 4.83
CA LEU A 352 13.82 -5.07 4.78
C LEU A 352 12.65 -5.60 5.62
N ALA A 353 12.64 -6.89 5.94
CA ALA A 353 11.54 -7.52 6.68
C ALA A 353 11.37 -6.91 8.08
N GLU A 354 12.46 -6.55 8.76
CA GLU A 354 12.41 -5.88 10.05
C GLU A 354 11.72 -4.51 9.93
N ILE A 355 12.15 -3.69 8.97
CA ILE A 355 11.57 -2.35 8.74
C ILE A 355 10.07 -2.46 8.37
N ILE A 356 9.73 -3.39 7.48
CA ILE A 356 8.34 -3.63 7.07
C ILE A 356 7.51 -4.12 8.25
N SER A 357 8.05 -4.98 9.11
CA SER A 357 7.37 -5.48 10.31
C SER A 357 7.10 -4.35 11.30
N ASP A 358 8.08 -3.50 11.57
CA ASP A 358 7.93 -2.34 12.44
C ASP A 358 6.87 -1.37 11.92
N MET A 359 6.93 -1.03 10.63
CA MET A 359 5.93 -0.18 9.99
C MET A 359 4.53 -0.79 10.05
N LYS A 360 4.41 -2.10 9.77
CA LYS A 360 3.14 -2.82 9.84
C LYS A 360 2.58 -2.83 11.25
N SER A 361 3.40 -3.07 12.26
CA SER A 361 3.00 -3.01 13.68
C SER A 361 2.50 -1.63 14.05
N ASN A 362 3.24 -0.59 13.67
CA ASN A 362 2.84 0.79 13.92
C ASN A 362 1.50 1.15 13.25
N MET A 363 1.29 0.75 12.01
CA MET A 363 0.04 1.01 11.30
C MET A 363 -1.14 0.18 11.83
N THR A 364 -0.90 -1.07 12.27
CA THR A 364 -1.98 -1.97 12.68
C THR A 364 -2.39 -1.75 14.14
N PHE A 365 -1.48 -1.38 15.00
CA PHE A 365 -1.72 -1.26 16.44
C PHE A 365 -1.54 0.17 16.96
N LEU A 366 -0.39 0.79 16.73
CA LEU A 366 -0.06 2.07 17.37
C LEU A 366 -0.93 3.22 16.85
N ALA A 367 -1.12 3.33 15.54
CA ALA A 367 -1.91 4.42 14.97
C ALA A 367 -3.40 4.35 15.39
N PRO A 368 -4.12 3.21 15.32
CA PRO A 368 -5.49 3.12 15.82
C PRO A 368 -5.60 3.35 17.34
N LEU A 369 -4.63 2.86 18.11
CA LEU A 369 -4.61 3.10 19.56
C LEU A 369 -4.49 4.59 19.88
N LEU A 370 -3.53 5.27 19.26
CA LEU A 370 -3.35 6.72 19.47
C LEU A 370 -4.58 7.51 19.01
N SER A 371 -5.14 7.18 17.84
CA SER A 371 -6.34 7.86 17.36
C SER A 371 -7.54 7.68 18.29
N GLY A 372 -7.74 6.47 18.83
CA GLY A 372 -8.79 6.22 19.81
C GLY A 372 -8.62 7.02 21.12
N ILE A 373 -7.39 7.09 21.64
CA ILE A 373 -7.06 7.90 22.83
C ILE A 373 -7.33 9.39 22.54
N VAL A 374 -6.89 9.88 21.39
CA VAL A 374 -7.05 11.30 21.01
C VAL A 374 -8.52 11.68 20.91
N VAL A 375 -9.33 10.86 20.24
CA VAL A 375 -10.77 11.10 20.10
C VAL A 375 -11.46 11.01 21.46
N GLY A 376 -11.09 10.04 22.29
CA GLY A 376 -11.62 9.91 23.66
C GLY A 376 -11.29 11.12 24.53
N LEU A 377 -10.06 11.63 24.48
CA LEU A 377 -9.66 12.85 25.19
C LEU A 377 -10.44 14.07 24.67
N ALA A 378 -10.58 14.21 23.36
CA ALA A 378 -11.35 15.28 22.75
C ALA A 378 -12.81 15.25 23.19
N ALA A 379 -13.46 14.08 23.19
CA ALA A 379 -14.81 13.91 23.65
C ALA A 379 -14.97 14.23 25.16
N MET A 380 -13.99 13.81 25.97
CA MET A 380 -13.98 14.11 27.41
C MET A 380 -13.85 15.62 27.66
N ILE A 381 -12.92 16.30 27.00
CA ILE A 381 -12.75 17.77 27.12
C ILE A 381 -14.04 18.48 26.72
N THR A 382 -14.63 18.08 25.61
CA THR A 382 -15.92 18.65 25.13
C THR A 382 -17.04 18.44 26.14
N SER A 383 -17.17 17.24 26.70
CA SER A 383 -18.19 16.93 27.69
C SER A 383 -18.02 17.75 28.99
N ILE A 384 -16.78 17.92 29.46
CA ILE A 384 -16.48 18.74 30.64
C ILE A 384 -16.83 20.20 30.38
N LEU A 385 -16.42 20.77 29.27
CA LEU A 385 -16.71 22.16 28.91
C LEU A 385 -18.22 22.40 28.74
N ASN A 386 -18.92 21.43 28.15
CA ASN A 386 -20.38 21.50 28.00
C ASN A 386 -21.13 21.49 29.35
N ARG A 387 -20.65 20.70 30.31
CA ARG A 387 -21.19 20.67 31.69
C ARG A 387 -20.87 21.95 32.48
N LEU A 388 -19.77 22.58 32.19
CA LEU A 388 -19.36 23.87 32.79
C LEU A 388 -20.08 25.07 32.14
N ASN A 389 -21.11 24.82 31.33
CA ASN A 389 -21.85 25.85 30.59
C ASN A 389 -22.16 27.04 31.48
N ILE A 390 -21.55 28.17 31.18
CA ILE A 390 -21.44 29.38 32.03
C ILE A 390 -22.81 29.98 32.33
N ALA A 391 -23.79 29.78 31.46
CA ALA A 391 -25.14 30.29 31.65
C ALA A 391 -25.81 29.72 32.93
N ASN A 392 -25.59 28.42 33.21
CA ASN A 392 -26.17 27.77 34.40
C ASN A 392 -25.42 28.10 35.71
N LEU A 393 -24.17 28.50 35.62
CA LEU A 393 -23.37 28.93 36.76
C LEU A 393 -23.67 30.39 37.17
N SER A 394 -24.08 31.25 36.24
CA SER A 394 -24.41 32.63 36.51
C SER A 394 -25.78 32.80 37.22
N GLU A 395 -26.71 31.89 36.96
CA GLU A 395 -28.02 31.89 37.65
C GLU A 395 -28.01 31.27 39.04
N SER A 396 -27.09 30.32 39.32
CA SER A 396 -27.12 29.58 40.60
C SER A 396 -26.20 30.13 41.68
N THR A 397 -25.31 31.04 41.40
CA THR A 397 -24.37 31.57 42.39
C THR A 397 -24.35 33.11 42.35
N GLY A 398 -25.20 33.68 43.21
CA GLY A 398 -25.06 35.07 43.63
C GLY A 398 -23.82 35.31 44.51
N ALA A 399 -22.67 34.78 44.10
CA ALA A 399 -21.43 34.78 44.87
C ALA A 399 -20.43 35.81 44.31
N ALA A 400 -20.30 36.91 45.04
CA ALA A 400 -19.38 38.03 44.81
C ALA A 400 -17.87 37.66 44.88
N GLY A 401 -17.51 36.39 44.74
CA GLY A 401 -16.12 35.92 44.84
C GLY A 401 -15.50 35.25 43.61
N LEU A 402 -16.29 35.03 42.56
CA LEU A 402 -15.84 34.25 41.36
C LEU A 402 -15.59 35.09 40.11
N GLY A 403 -15.48 36.42 40.21
CA GLY A 403 -15.27 37.29 39.06
C GLY A 403 -14.08 36.90 38.17
N ASN A 404 -12.95 36.53 38.76
CA ASN A 404 -11.77 36.11 38.00
C ASN A 404 -11.94 34.76 37.32
N PHE A 405 -12.78 33.86 37.87
CA PHE A 405 -13.02 32.55 37.29
C PHE A 405 -14.00 32.64 36.11
N GLN A 406 -14.97 33.57 36.22
CA GLN A 406 -15.93 33.84 35.16
C GLN A 406 -15.25 34.50 33.93
N GLU A 407 -14.24 35.35 34.17
CA GLU A 407 -13.42 35.97 33.12
C GLU A 407 -12.57 34.92 32.39
N ILE A 408 -11.97 33.96 33.12
CA ILE A 408 -11.24 32.82 32.51
C ILE A 408 -12.17 31.92 31.70
N LEU A 409 -13.36 31.60 32.24
CA LEU A 409 -14.33 30.78 31.51
C LEU A 409 -14.90 31.47 30.27
N SER A 410 -15.02 32.80 30.27
CA SER A 410 -15.49 33.56 29.11
C SER A 410 -14.53 33.51 27.89
N ILE A 411 -13.27 33.08 28.11
CA ILE A 411 -12.29 32.82 27.02
C ILE A 411 -12.68 31.58 26.23
N PHE A 412 -13.40 30.62 26.84
CA PHE A 412 -13.79 29.38 26.22
C PHE A 412 -15.21 29.44 25.67
N ASP A 413 -15.35 29.71 24.39
CA ASP A 413 -16.66 29.72 23.70
C ASP A 413 -16.97 28.33 23.14
N ILE A 414 -17.83 27.58 23.85
CA ILE A 414 -18.25 26.23 23.48
C ILE A 414 -18.94 26.20 22.10
N THR A 415 -19.61 27.26 21.74
CA THR A 415 -20.35 27.33 20.45
C THR A 415 -19.43 27.42 19.25
N LYS A 416 -18.18 27.82 19.46
CA LYS A 416 -17.11 27.89 18.44
C LYS A 416 -16.20 26.66 18.45
N MET A 417 -16.41 25.76 19.40
CA MET A 417 -15.65 24.52 19.52
C MET A 417 -15.91 23.61 18.34
N ILE A 418 -14.88 22.91 17.89
CA ILE A 418 -15.01 21.90 16.84
C ILE A 418 -15.59 20.64 17.47
N PRO A 419 -16.77 20.16 17.02
CA PRO A 419 -17.37 18.95 17.54
C PRO A 419 -16.47 17.72 17.39
N PRO A 420 -16.45 16.80 18.36
CA PRO A 420 -15.69 15.55 18.30
C PRO A 420 -16.01 14.68 17.07
N TYR A 421 -17.21 14.79 16.54
CA TYR A 421 -17.63 14.18 15.30
C TYR A 421 -16.69 14.51 14.12
N TYR A 422 -16.36 15.78 13.92
CA TYR A 422 -15.45 16.19 12.81
C TYR A 422 -14.01 15.81 13.08
N LEU A 423 -13.61 15.76 14.36
CA LEU A 423 -12.27 15.24 14.71
C LEU A 423 -12.14 13.75 14.39
N GLN A 424 -13.17 12.96 14.69
CA GLN A 424 -13.21 11.54 14.34
C GLN A 424 -13.16 11.35 12.82
N LEU A 425 -13.80 12.20 12.03
CA LEU A 425 -13.69 12.18 10.57
C LEU A 425 -12.28 12.50 10.06
N ALA A 426 -11.57 13.40 10.75
CA ALA A 426 -10.22 13.78 10.36
C ALA A 426 -9.16 12.75 10.74
N ILE A 427 -9.36 12.03 11.85
CA ILE A 427 -8.40 11.06 12.41
C ILE A 427 -8.65 9.64 11.86
N GLY A 428 -9.90 9.25 11.74
CA GLY A 428 -10.32 7.89 11.34
C GLY A 428 -10.17 7.65 9.86
#